data_8d4910df8d213ae877d464f008de3997
#
_entry.id   8d4910df8d213ae877d464f008de3997
#
_cell.length_a   1.000
_cell.length_b   1.000
_cell.length_c   1.000
_cell.angle_alpha   90.00
_cell.angle_beta   90.00
_cell.angle_gamma   90.00
#
_symmetry.space_group_name_H-M   'P 1'
#
loop_
_entity.id
_entity.type
_entity.pdbx_description
1 polymer ?
#
loop_
_entity_poly.entity_id
_entity_poly.type
_entity_poly.pdbx_seq_one_letter_code
_entity_poly.pdbx_strand_id
1 'polypeptide(L)'
;REPRRVSLAALGTSLPVREAERALETLLGARRPILILGEAGTGHDVAAQALRVPDVPFVALADGSRLASNPASLLEEAHEGTLWCAEIGQYSKAEQKGLAFLLPKLERQHVTLVATSAEALGELAAEGKLDAALLSALSAGSVMLPPLRARREDIPPLIERLWRADGGG
;
A
#
# COMPACT_ATOMS: atom_id res chain seq x y z
N ARG A 1 19.84 11.86 7.98
CA ARG A 1 19.47 10.63 7.26
C ARG A 1 19.14 10.97 5.83
N GLU A 2 19.78 10.29 4.88
CA GLU A 2 19.41 10.46 3.48
C GLU A 2 17.95 10.08 3.24
N PRO A 3 17.24 10.83 2.39
CA PRO A 3 15.88 10.47 2.05
C PRO A 3 15.86 9.09 1.38
N ARG A 4 14.98 8.25 1.82
CA ARG A 4 14.81 6.90 1.26
C ARG A 4 14.25 7.01 -0.15
N ARG A 5 14.91 6.37 -1.09
CA ARG A 5 14.45 6.27 -2.47
C ARG A 5 13.55 5.07 -2.66
N VAL A 6 12.49 5.25 -3.44
CA VAL A 6 11.56 4.19 -3.84
C VAL A 6 11.73 3.92 -5.32
N SER A 7 11.82 2.65 -5.72
CA SER A 7 11.88 2.28 -7.13
C SER A 7 10.63 1.51 -7.53
N LEU A 8 9.91 2.03 -8.51
CA LEU A 8 8.80 1.37 -9.17
C LEU A 8 9.17 0.93 -10.59
N ALA A 9 10.47 0.72 -10.85
CA ALA A 9 10.96 0.31 -12.17
C ALA A 9 10.30 -0.97 -12.69
N ALA A 10 9.82 -1.83 -11.79
CA ALA A 10 9.05 -3.03 -12.15
C ALA A 10 7.70 -2.69 -12.80
N LEU A 11 7.14 -1.51 -12.56
CA LEU A 11 5.89 -1.03 -13.18
C LEU A 11 6.13 -0.27 -14.48
N GLY A 12 7.32 0.30 -14.65
CA GLY A 12 7.68 1.06 -15.84
C GLY A 12 8.58 2.24 -15.51
N THR A 13 8.88 3.04 -16.52
CA THR A 13 9.76 4.21 -16.43
C THR A 13 9.11 5.50 -16.94
N SER A 14 7.82 5.45 -17.23
CA SER A 14 7.05 6.61 -17.69
C SER A 14 6.98 7.71 -16.63
N LEU A 15 6.65 8.92 -17.03
CA LEU A 15 6.51 10.05 -16.12
C LEU A 15 5.47 9.79 -15.01
N PRO A 16 4.27 9.24 -15.29
CA PRO A 16 3.31 8.91 -14.23
C PRO A 16 3.87 7.97 -13.17
N VAL A 17 4.65 6.96 -13.56
CA VAL A 17 5.28 6.04 -12.60
C VAL A 17 6.34 6.77 -11.77
N ARG A 18 7.15 7.61 -12.38
CA ARG A 18 8.16 8.41 -11.65
C ARG A 18 7.53 9.41 -10.69
N GLU A 19 6.40 9.99 -11.05
CA GLU A 19 5.65 10.87 -10.16
C GLU A 19 5.11 10.10 -8.93
N ALA A 20 4.62 8.87 -9.14
CA ALA A 20 4.19 8.00 -8.05
C ALA A 20 5.37 7.66 -7.12
N GLU A 21 6.55 7.35 -7.66
CA GLU A 21 7.76 7.12 -6.85
C GLU A 21 8.08 8.30 -5.94
N ARG A 22 8.08 9.52 -6.48
CA ARG A 22 8.35 10.74 -5.71
C ARG A 22 7.31 10.97 -4.62
N ALA A 23 6.04 10.72 -4.93
CA ALA A 23 4.97 10.86 -3.95
C ALA A 23 5.14 9.88 -2.79
N LEU A 24 5.48 8.62 -3.08
CA LEU A 24 5.75 7.61 -2.06
C LEU A 24 6.97 7.98 -1.19
N GLU A 25 8.04 8.48 -1.80
CA GLU A 25 9.21 8.94 -1.07
C GLU A 25 8.88 10.06 -0.09
N THR A 26 8.07 11.03 -0.53
CA THR A 26 7.61 12.14 0.31
C THR A 26 6.79 11.63 1.49
N LEU A 27 5.87 10.71 1.26
CA LEU A 27 5.01 10.15 2.31
C LEU A 27 5.81 9.32 3.33
N LEU A 28 6.81 8.59 2.89
CA LEU A 28 7.70 7.87 3.80
C LEU A 28 8.42 8.82 4.75
N GLY A 29 8.84 9.98 4.25
CA GLY A 29 9.47 11.01 5.08
C GLY A 29 8.52 11.62 6.11
N ALA A 30 7.23 11.67 5.82
CA ALA A 30 6.22 12.25 6.71
C ALA A 30 5.80 11.35 7.88
N ARG A 31 6.21 10.08 7.89
CA ARG A 31 5.88 9.08 8.94
C ARG A 31 4.38 8.93 9.21
N ARG A 32 3.59 8.99 8.16
CA ARG A 32 2.14 8.80 8.23
C ARG A 32 1.73 7.52 7.52
N PRO A 33 0.53 6.99 7.78
CA PRO A 33 0.01 5.89 6.98
C PRO A 33 0.04 6.23 5.49
N ILE A 34 0.40 5.25 4.67
CA ILE A 34 0.48 5.40 3.22
C ILE A 34 -0.65 4.58 2.60
N LEU A 35 -1.51 5.25 1.85
CA LEU A 35 -2.61 4.62 1.13
C LEU A 35 -2.29 4.60 -0.37
N ILE A 36 -2.12 3.40 -0.92
CA ILE A 36 -1.85 3.22 -2.35
C ILE A 36 -3.13 2.76 -3.04
N LEU A 37 -3.64 3.60 -3.91
CA LEU A 37 -4.86 3.37 -4.66
C LEU A 37 -4.54 3.10 -6.13
N GLY A 38 -5.41 2.39 -6.80
CA GLY A 38 -5.29 2.13 -8.23
C GLY A 38 -6.27 1.08 -8.67
N GLU A 39 -6.65 1.10 -9.94
CA GLU A 39 -7.49 0.07 -10.52
C GLU A 39 -6.82 -1.31 -10.41
N ALA A 40 -7.61 -2.36 -10.49
CA ALA A 40 -7.06 -3.72 -10.53
C ALA A 40 -6.02 -3.84 -11.66
N GLY A 41 -4.90 -4.48 -11.38
CA GLY A 41 -3.82 -4.66 -12.35
C GLY A 41 -2.85 -3.48 -12.49
N THR A 42 -2.97 -2.42 -11.67
CA THR A 42 -2.02 -1.29 -11.72
C THR A 42 -0.71 -1.56 -11.00
N GLY A 43 -0.64 -2.62 -10.19
CA GLY A 43 0.58 -3.01 -9.50
C GLY A 43 0.73 -2.47 -8.09
N HIS A 44 -0.36 -2.32 -7.33
CA HIS A 44 -0.26 -1.90 -5.93
C HIS A 44 0.57 -2.86 -5.08
N ASP A 45 0.55 -4.15 -5.38
CA ASP A 45 1.37 -5.13 -4.68
C ASP A 45 2.86 -4.87 -4.91
N VAL A 46 3.22 -4.56 -6.15
CA VAL A 46 4.60 -4.19 -6.50
C VAL A 46 5.01 -2.90 -5.79
N ALA A 47 4.11 -1.92 -5.75
CA ALA A 47 4.38 -0.65 -5.06
C ALA A 47 4.56 -0.86 -3.55
N ALA A 48 3.72 -1.67 -2.92
CA ALA A 48 3.85 -1.98 -1.50
C ALA A 48 5.17 -2.71 -1.20
N GLN A 49 5.54 -3.69 -2.03
CA GLN A 49 6.81 -4.41 -1.90
C GLN A 49 8.02 -3.49 -2.08
N ALA A 50 7.90 -2.47 -2.93
CA ALA A 50 8.98 -1.49 -3.15
C ALA A 50 9.27 -0.65 -1.89
N LEU A 51 8.35 -0.61 -0.93
CA LEU A 51 8.52 0.08 0.34
C LEU A 51 9.23 -0.78 1.39
N ARG A 52 9.49 -2.04 1.10
CA ARG A 52 10.19 -2.93 2.01
C ARG A 52 11.61 -2.46 2.28
N VAL A 53 11.99 -2.48 3.56
CA VAL A 53 13.36 -2.18 4.00
C VAL A 53 14.06 -3.50 4.33
N PRO A 54 15.27 -3.75 3.81
CA PRO A 54 16.06 -4.92 4.22
C PRO A 54 16.34 -4.90 5.73
N ASP A 55 16.38 -6.08 6.33
CA ASP A 55 16.75 -6.31 7.74
C ASP A 55 15.78 -5.75 8.79
N VAL A 56 14.60 -5.30 8.37
CA VAL A 56 13.51 -4.93 9.30
C VAL A 56 12.26 -5.74 8.99
N PRO A 57 11.35 -5.90 9.98
CA PRO A 57 10.13 -6.66 9.76
C PRO A 57 9.27 -6.10 8.63
N PHE A 58 8.70 -6.97 7.84
CA PHE A 58 7.70 -6.63 6.83
C PHE A 58 6.55 -7.62 6.96
N VAL A 59 5.47 -7.19 7.59
CA VAL A 59 4.31 -8.02 7.85
C VAL A 59 3.24 -7.71 6.82
N ALA A 60 2.96 -8.66 5.93
CA ALA A 60 1.95 -8.52 4.89
C ALA A 60 0.69 -9.29 5.28
N LEU A 61 -0.45 -8.60 5.30
CA LEU A 61 -1.75 -9.21 5.58
C LEU A 61 -2.49 -9.42 4.26
N ALA A 62 -2.65 -10.67 3.86
CA ALA A 62 -3.43 -11.03 2.68
C ALA A 62 -4.93 -10.75 2.89
N ASP A 63 -5.39 -10.88 4.13
CA ASP A 63 -6.73 -10.52 4.56
C ASP A 63 -6.67 -9.86 5.94
N GLY A 64 -7.78 -9.31 6.38
CA GLY A 64 -7.85 -8.59 7.64
C GLY A 64 -8.16 -9.42 8.89
N SER A 65 -8.20 -10.75 8.79
CA SER A 65 -8.64 -11.61 9.88
C SER A 65 -7.87 -11.39 11.20
N ARG A 66 -6.57 -11.19 11.13
CA ARG A 66 -5.74 -10.92 12.31
C ARG A 66 -6.02 -9.55 12.94
N LEU A 67 -6.48 -8.58 12.15
CA LEU A 67 -6.90 -7.28 12.68
C LEU A 67 -8.13 -7.42 13.56
N ALA A 68 -9.04 -8.33 13.22
CA ALA A 68 -10.23 -8.60 14.01
C ALA A 68 -9.92 -9.43 15.25
N SER A 69 -9.04 -10.42 15.13
CA SER A 69 -8.77 -11.40 16.21
C SER A 69 -7.73 -10.93 17.22
N ASN A 70 -6.62 -10.37 16.77
CA ASN A 70 -5.52 -9.95 17.63
C ASN A 70 -4.68 -8.85 16.98
N PRO A 71 -5.21 -7.62 16.91
CA PRO A 71 -4.46 -6.52 16.29
C PRO A 71 -3.17 -6.16 17.04
N ALA A 72 -3.13 -6.29 18.37
CA ALA A 72 -1.95 -5.93 19.14
C ALA A 72 -0.71 -6.74 18.77
N SER A 73 -0.86 -8.03 18.41
CA SER A 73 0.26 -8.88 18.00
C SER A 73 0.93 -8.38 16.72
N LEU A 74 0.17 -7.71 15.85
CA LEU A 74 0.71 -7.15 14.60
C LEU A 74 1.67 -6.00 14.87
N LEU A 75 1.42 -5.19 15.89
CA LEU A 75 2.35 -4.11 16.28
C LEU A 75 3.67 -4.67 16.77
N GLU A 76 3.63 -5.76 17.53
CA GLU A 76 4.84 -6.42 18.02
C GLU A 76 5.64 -7.03 16.87
N GLU A 77 4.98 -7.73 15.96
CA GLU A 77 5.64 -8.33 14.79
C GLU A 77 6.24 -7.29 13.85
N ALA A 78 5.55 -6.18 13.64
CA ALA A 78 5.97 -5.14 12.71
C ALA A 78 6.81 -4.03 13.37
N HIS A 79 7.15 -4.17 14.66
CA HIS A 79 7.91 -3.18 15.41
C HIS A 79 9.18 -2.73 14.65
N GLU A 80 9.34 -1.42 14.48
CA GLU A 80 10.41 -0.80 13.69
C GLU A 80 10.42 -1.16 12.20
N GLY A 81 9.38 -1.80 11.71
CA GLY A 81 9.24 -2.23 10.32
C GLY A 81 7.99 -1.70 9.65
N THR A 82 7.42 -2.52 8.78
CA THR A 82 6.26 -2.17 7.96
C THR A 82 5.14 -3.18 8.15
N LEU A 83 3.91 -2.68 8.27
CA LEU A 83 2.68 -3.48 8.22
C LEU A 83 1.94 -3.12 6.93
N TRP A 84 1.75 -4.09 6.05
CA TRP A 84 1.01 -3.91 4.81
C TRP A 84 -0.36 -4.56 4.90
N CYS A 85 -1.41 -3.74 4.81
CA CYS A 85 -2.80 -4.17 4.79
C CYS A 85 -3.34 -4.14 3.36
N ALA A 86 -3.39 -5.30 2.70
CA ALA A 86 -3.84 -5.41 1.32
C ALA A 86 -5.37 -5.40 1.23
N GLU A 87 -5.89 -4.72 0.21
CA GLU A 87 -7.32 -4.69 -0.13
C GLU A 87 -8.24 -4.31 1.04
N ILE A 88 -7.97 -3.16 1.63
CA ILE A 88 -8.73 -2.66 2.78
C ILE A 88 -10.22 -2.41 2.48
N GLY A 89 -10.58 -2.23 1.21
CA GLY A 89 -11.97 -2.09 0.80
C GLY A 89 -12.81 -3.35 1.04
N GLN A 90 -12.17 -4.50 1.23
CA GLN A 90 -12.84 -5.77 1.49
C GLN A 90 -12.94 -6.11 2.98
N TYR A 91 -12.42 -5.26 3.85
CA TYR A 91 -12.42 -5.52 5.29
C TYR A 91 -13.82 -5.47 5.90
N SER A 92 -14.11 -6.43 6.78
CA SER A 92 -15.31 -6.44 7.61
C SER A 92 -15.28 -5.27 8.62
N LYS A 93 -16.42 -5.02 9.26
CA LYS A 93 -16.49 -3.99 10.31
C LYS A 93 -15.54 -4.30 11.47
N ALA A 94 -15.41 -5.56 11.87
CA ALA A 94 -14.49 -5.98 12.93
C ALA A 94 -13.02 -5.75 12.53
N GLU A 95 -12.67 -6.05 11.28
CA GLU A 95 -11.34 -5.82 10.75
C GLU A 95 -11.02 -4.34 10.66
N GLN A 96 -11.97 -3.51 10.24
CA GLN A 96 -11.84 -2.06 10.23
C GLN A 96 -11.62 -1.49 11.63
N LYS A 97 -12.34 -2.00 12.63
CA LYS A 97 -12.14 -1.60 14.04
C LYS A 97 -10.76 -1.96 14.53
N GLY A 98 -10.24 -3.12 14.17
CA GLY A 98 -8.88 -3.54 14.49
C GLY A 98 -7.83 -2.62 13.88
N LEU A 99 -8.01 -2.25 12.62
CA LEU A 99 -7.11 -1.30 11.97
C LEU A 99 -7.18 0.09 12.63
N ALA A 100 -8.39 0.57 12.93
CA ALA A 100 -8.57 1.84 13.64
C ALA A 100 -7.92 1.84 15.03
N PHE A 101 -7.94 0.70 15.72
CA PHE A 101 -7.27 0.52 17.01
C PHE A 101 -5.74 0.67 16.86
N LEU A 102 -5.16 0.22 15.78
CA LEU A 102 -3.71 0.30 15.55
C LEU A 102 -3.23 1.71 15.21
N LEU A 103 -4.02 2.49 14.48
CA LEU A 103 -3.57 3.77 13.93
C LEU A 103 -2.90 4.70 14.95
N PRO A 104 -3.49 4.98 16.14
CA PRO A 104 -2.84 5.88 17.10
C PRO A 104 -1.60 5.29 17.78
N LYS A 105 -1.35 4.00 17.59
CA LYS A 105 -0.23 3.29 18.22
C LYS A 105 0.97 3.10 17.31
N LEU A 106 0.80 3.34 16.00
CA LEU A 106 1.85 3.10 15.01
C LEU A 106 3.11 3.91 15.26
N GLU A 107 2.96 5.19 15.55
CA GLU A 107 4.11 6.08 15.77
C GLU A 107 4.93 5.64 16.98
N ARG A 108 4.28 5.29 18.08
CA ARG A 108 4.95 4.85 19.31
C ARG A 108 5.74 3.56 19.10
N GLN A 109 5.26 2.68 18.22
CA GLN A 109 5.91 1.40 17.91
C GLN A 109 6.86 1.51 16.70
N HIS A 110 6.98 2.69 16.11
CA HIS A 110 7.79 2.92 14.90
C HIS A 110 7.39 2.01 13.75
N VAL A 111 6.09 1.78 13.57
CA VAL A 111 5.54 0.96 12.49
C VAL A 111 5.09 1.86 11.34
N THR A 112 5.54 1.54 10.13
CA THR A 112 5.03 2.17 8.90
C THR A 112 3.85 1.35 8.41
N LEU A 113 2.67 1.97 8.31
CA LEU A 113 1.49 1.33 7.75
C LEU A 113 1.37 1.64 6.26
N VAL A 114 1.25 0.59 5.45
CA VAL A 114 0.93 0.69 4.03
C VAL A 114 -0.41 -0.02 3.81
N ALA A 115 -1.38 0.70 3.27
CA ALA A 115 -2.67 0.13 2.89
C ALA A 115 -2.84 0.24 1.37
N THR A 116 -3.38 -0.80 0.76
CA THR A 116 -3.64 -0.82 -0.69
C THR A 116 -5.09 -1.15 -0.97
N SER A 117 -5.64 -0.61 -2.05
CA SER A 117 -6.99 -0.93 -2.49
C SER A 117 -7.16 -0.73 -3.99
N ALA A 118 -7.82 -1.70 -4.64
CA ALA A 118 -8.30 -1.59 -6.02
C ALA A 118 -9.72 -1.03 -6.08
N GLU A 119 -10.41 -0.95 -4.96
CA GLU A 119 -11.79 -0.47 -4.90
C GLU A 119 -11.87 1.04 -4.63
N ALA A 120 -12.96 1.65 -5.07
CA ALA A 120 -13.24 3.06 -4.83
C ALA A 120 -13.68 3.26 -3.37
N LEU A 121 -12.73 3.56 -2.48
CA LEU A 121 -12.98 3.65 -1.04
C LEU A 121 -13.98 4.72 -0.66
N GLY A 122 -14.02 5.83 -1.39
CA GLY A 122 -15.00 6.90 -1.15
C GLY A 122 -16.44 6.44 -1.38
N GLU A 123 -16.66 5.62 -2.40
CA GLU A 123 -17.98 5.04 -2.67
C GLU A 123 -18.38 4.05 -1.58
N LEU A 124 -17.44 3.23 -1.12
CA LEU A 124 -17.69 2.29 -0.03
C LEU A 124 -18.04 3.02 1.28
N ALA A 125 -17.39 4.14 1.55
CA ALA A 125 -17.70 4.96 2.71
C ALA A 125 -19.10 5.58 2.60
N ALA A 126 -19.48 6.06 1.41
CA ALA A 126 -20.81 6.60 1.16
C ALA A 126 -21.91 5.55 1.33
N GLU A 127 -21.62 4.29 1.00
CA GLU A 127 -22.56 3.16 1.16
C GLU A 127 -22.57 2.58 2.59
N GLY A 128 -21.76 3.11 3.50
CA GLY A 128 -21.65 2.60 4.87
C GLY A 128 -20.86 1.30 5.02
N LYS A 129 -20.19 0.85 3.96
CA LYS A 129 -19.37 -0.38 3.97
C LYS A 129 -17.98 -0.15 4.54
N LEU A 130 -17.48 1.09 4.48
CA LEU A 130 -16.20 1.50 5.03
C LEU A 130 -16.43 2.65 6.00
N ASP A 131 -15.78 2.59 7.17
CA ASP A 131 -15.83 3.66 8.16
C ASP A 131 -15.21 4.94 7.60
N ALA A 132 -15.99 6.02 7.57
CA ALA A 132 -15.53 7.30 7.03
C ALA A 132 -14.38 7.91 7.84
N ALA A 133 -14.37 7.73 9.15
CA ALA A 133 -13.28 8.20 10.00
C ALA A 133 -11.97 7.45 9.73
N LEU A 134 -12.06 6.14 9.52
CA LEU A 134 -10.92 5.32 9.13
C LEU A 134 -10.36 5.76 7.77
N LEU A 135 -11.22 5.94 6.79
CA LEU A 135 -10.81 6.41 5.46
C LEU A 135 -10.13 7.78 5.55
N SER A 136 -10.70 8.70 6.31
CA SER A 136 -10.12 10.04 6.52
C SER A 136 -8.72 9.97 7.11
N ALA A 137 -8.52 9.12 8.12
CA ALA A 137 -7.22 8.94 8.77
C ALA A 137 -6.17 8.35 7.81
N LEU A 138 -6.58 7.43 6.93
CA LEU A 138 -5.67 6.80 5.95
C LEU A 138 -5.39 7.73 4.76
N SER A 139 -6.34 8.57 4.39
CA SER A 139 -6.24 9.42 3.19
C SER A 139 -5.28 10.60 3.32
N ALA A 140 -4.77 10.87 4.52
CA ALA A 140 -3.77 11.93 4.74
C ALA A 140 -2.50 11.73 3.90
N GLY A 141 -2.19 10.46 3.54
CA GLY A 141 -1.05 10.13 2.69
C GLY A 141 -1.44 9.14 1.60
N SER A 142 -2.12 9.61 0.55
CA SER A 142 -2.57 8.73 -0.53
C SER A 142 -1.83 8.97 -1.83
N VAL A 143 -1.58 7.88 -2.57
CA VAL A 143 -0.98 7.89 -3.90
C VAL A 143 -1.87 7.06 -4.82
N MET A 144 -2.23 7.64 -5.97
CA MET A 144 -2.97 6.92 -7.01
C MET A 144 -1.97 6.40 -8.04
N LEU A 145 -1.92 5.07 -8.22
CA LEU A 145 -1.10 4.47 -9.27
C LEU A 145 -1.77 4.67 -10.64
N PRO A 146 -1.00 5.04 -11.66
CA PRO A 146 -1.57 5.26 -12.98
C PRO A 146 -1.98 3.93 -13.63
N PRO A 147 -3.17 3.85 -14.26
CA PRO A 147 -3.55 2.68 -15.05
C PRO A 147 -2.69 2.57 -16.31
N LEU A 148 -2.60 1.38 -16.89
CA LEU A 148 -1.78 1.14 -18.10
C LEU A 148 -2.18 2.03 -19.27
N ARG A 149 -3.48 2.35 -19.42
CA ARG A 149 -3.94 3.25 -20.49
C ARG A 149 -3.36 4.66 -20.40
N ALA A 150 -2.93 5.09 -19.21
CA ALA A 150 -2.29 6.38 -18.97
C ALA A 150 -0.77 6.35 -19.11
N ARG A 151 -0.21 5.16 -19.33
CA ARG A 151 1.23 4.93 -19.46
C ARG A 151 1.54 3.85 -20.52
N ARG A 152 1.01 4.03 -21.71
CA ARG A 152 1.12 3.06 -22.80
C ARG A 152 2.56 2.70 -23.18
N GLU A 153 3.49 3.62 -23.00
CA GLU A 153 4.92 3.41 -23.25
C GLU A 153 5.55 2.35 -22.34
N ASP A 154 4.93 2.05 -21.20
CA ASP A 154 5.39 1.02 -20.28
C ASP A 154 4.88 -0.39 -20.67
N ILE A 155 3.93 -0.50 -21.58
CA ILE A 155 3.31 -1.78 -21.92
C ILE A 155 4.31 -2.76 -22.58
N PRO A 156 5.08 -2.38 -23.61
CA PRO A 156 6.02 -3.32 -24.24
C PRO A 156 7.06 -3.88 -23.26
N PRO A 157 7.72 -3.06 -22.41
CA PRO A 157 8.66 -3.58 -21.42
C PRO A 157 8.00 -4.53 -20.41
N LEU A 158 6.75 -4.27 -20.01
CA LEU A 158 6.02 -5.14 -19.08
C LEU A 158 5.71 -6.50 -19.72
N ILE A 159 5.27 -6.50 -20.97
CA ILE A 159 5.01 -7.74 -21.72
C ILE A 159 6.29 -8.57 -21.81
N GLU A 160 7.41 -7.97 -22.16
CA GLU A 160 8.69 -8.66 -22.26
C GLU A 160 9.11 -9.26 -20.91
N ARG A 161 8.94 -8.52 -19.83
CA ARG A 161 9.27 -9.00 -18.49
C ARG A 161 8.41 -10.18 -18.09
N LEU A 162 7.09 -10.12 -18.30
CA LEU A 162 6.17 -11.21 -17.99
C LEU A 162 6.48 -12.43 -18.84
N TRP A 163 6.78 -12.24 -20.12
CA TRP A 163 7.18 -13.31 -21.02
C TRP A 163 8.42 -14.05 -20.52
N ARG A 164 9.44 -13.31 -20.08
CA ARG A 164 10.67 -13.89 -19.52
C ARG A 164 10.42 -14.62 -18.22
N ALA A 165 9.56 -14.07 -17.36
CA ALA A 165 9.21 -14.69 -16.08
C ALA A 165 8.50 -16.04 -16.26
N ASP A 166 7.70 -16.17 -17.33
CA ASP A 166 6.99 -17.43 -17.65
C ASP A 166 7.87 -18.44 -18.43
N GLY A 167 9.16 -18.17 -18.57
CA GLY A 167 10.08 -19.07 -19.26
C GLY A 167 10.06 -18.97 -20.77
N GLY A 168 9.50 -17.91 -21.32
CA GLY A 168 9.57 -17.59 -22.74
C GLY A 168 11.02 -17.29 -23.12
N GLY A 169 11.60 -18.17 -23.91
CA GLY A 169 12.98 -18.04 -24.38
C GLY A 169 13.12 -17.06 -25.51
#